data_5be21bbb6bac47d9b942b1762466497b
#
_entry.id   5be21bbb6bac47d9b942b1762466497b
#
_cell.length_a   1.000
_cell.length_b   1.000
_cell.length_c   1.000
_cell.angle_alpha   90.00
_cell.angle_beta   90.00
_cell.angle_gamma   90.00
#
_symmetry.space_group_name_H-M   'P 1'
#
loop_
_entity.id
_entity.type
_entity.pdbx_description
1 polymer ?
#
loop_
_entity_poly.entity_id
_entity_poly.type
_entity_poly.pdbx_seq_one_letter_code
_entity_poly.pdbx_strand_id
1 'polypeptide(L)'
;MQAANRRKTIGLLMGMGVLMWCVVYAALSYFGGTGAGIVPIAVGISLISVWGSYYGSDKLVLTMTGAKLIQESDNPKLFDLIQEITIASGLPMPKVAVVIDDAPNAFATGRNPEHALIAFTTGILDVMDRDQLQGVIAHELAHVANRDTLVSAVAATTAGAILSLIHI
;
A
#
# COMPACT_ATOMS: atom_id res chain seq x y z
N MET A 1 7.46 13.51 14.57
CA MET A 1 6.41 12.56 14.10
C MET A 1 6.98 11.37 13.34
N GLN A 2 7.90 11.51 12.39
CA GLN A 2 8.47 10.41 11.59
C GLN A 2 9.11 9.27 12.40
N ALA A 3 9.86 9.56 13.48
CA ALA A 3 10.50 8.54 14.32
C ALA A 3 9.47 7.68 15.08
N ALA A 4 8.37 8.27 15.54
CA ALA A 4 7.30 7.54 16.21
C ALA A 4 6.54 6.61 15.22
N ASN A 5 6.28 7.09 14.01
CA ASN A 5 5.63 6.30 12.96
C ASN A 5 6.52 5.15 12.51
N ARG A 6 7.83 5.36 12.37
CA ARG A 6 8.80 4.30 12.07
C ARG A 6 8.79 3.19 13.14
N ARG A 7 8.73 3.55 14.43
CA ARG A 7 8.63 2.56 15.51
C ARG A 7 7.32 1.77 15.45
N LYS A 8 6.20 2.45 15.19
CA LYS A 8 4.89 1.81 15.01
C LYS A 8 4.90 0.86 13.81
N THR A 9 5.47 1.29 12.68
CA THR A 9 5.60 0.47 11.48
C THR A 9 6.41 -0.79 11.74
N ILE A 10 7.58 -0.67 12.41
CA ILE A 10 8.42 -1.83 12.75
C ILE A 10 7.65 -2.78 13.69
N GLY A 11 7.00 -2.25 14.71
CA GLY A 11 6.20 -3.05 15.63
C GLY A 11 5.06 -3.79 14.93
N LEU A 12 4.40 -3.13 14.00
CA LEU A 12 3.32 -3.72 13.21
C LEU A 12 3.85 -4.81 12.27
N LEU A 13 4.95 -4.56 11.56
CA LEU A 13 5.59 -5.54 10.69
C LEU A 13 6.04 -6.78 11.47
N MET A 14 6.59 -6.60 12.67
CA MET A 14 6.95 -7.72 13.55
C MET A 14 5.72 -8.49 14.02
N GLY A 15 4.68 -7.80 14.47
CA GLY A 15 3.43 -8.42 14.89
C GLY A 15 2.77 -9.23 13.78
N MET A 16 2.75 -8.67 12.56
CA MET A 16 2.23 -9.36 11.38
C MET A 16 3.09 -10.56 10.96
N GLY A 17 4.42 -10.45 11.08
CA GLY A 17 5.33 -11.57 10.85
C GLY A 17 5.07 -12.74 11.81
N VAL A 18 4.84 -12.44 13.08
CA VAL A 18 4.48 -13.45 14.10
C VAL A 18 3.12 -14.07 13.79
N LEU A 19 2.13 -13.25 13.42
CA LEU A 19 0.80 -13.75 13.05
C LEU A 19 0.87 -14.69 11.84
N MET A 20 1.57 -14.30 10.78
CA MET A 20 1.76 -15.14 9.60
C MET A 20 2.50 -16.43 9.95
N TRP A 21 3.52 -16.35 10.79
CA TRP A 21 4.22 -17.53 11.27
C TRP A 21 3.27 -18.50 12.00
N CYS A 22 2.41 -17.99 12.90
CA CYS A 22 1.41 -18.80 13.60
C CYS A 22 0.44 -19.47 12.63
N VAL A 23 -0.06 -18.73 11.63
CA VAL A 23 -1.00 -19.26 10.62
C VAL A 23 -0.35 -20.35 9.78
N VAL A 24 0.84 -20.09 9.25
CA VAL A 24 1.58 -21.06 8.42
C VAL A 24 1.96 -22.30 9.24
N TYR A 25 2.41 -22.12 10.48
CA TYR A 25 2.73 -23.22 11.38
C TYR A 25 1.50 -24.09 11.67
N ALA A 26 0.36 -23.46 11.97
CA ALA A 26 -0.89 -24.17 12.21
C ALA A 26 -1.36 -24.94 10.96
N ALA A 27 -1.29 -24.33 9.79
CA ALA A 27 -1.64 -24.97 8.52
C ALA A 27 -0.74 -26.19 8.25
N LEU A 28 0.58 -26.04 8.32
CA LEU A 28 1.51 -27.15 8.11
C LEU A 28 1.30 -28.29 9.12
N SER A 29 1.02 -27.96 10.37
CA SER A 29 0.72 -28.96 11.41
C SER A 29 -0.59 -29.70 11.14
N TYR A 30 -1.61 -28.99 10.65
CA TYR A 30 -2.90 -29.58 10.27
C TYR A 30 -2.78 -30.56 9.10
N PHE A 31 -1.96 -30.26 8.10
CA PHE A 31 -1.73 -31.13 6.93
C PHE A 31 -0.72 -32.26 7.19
N GLY A 32 -0.45 -32.58 8.45
CA GLY A 32 0.33 -33.76 8.85
C GLY A 32 1.84 -33.53 8.91
N GLY A 33 2.28 -32.29 8.83
CA GLY A 33 3.68 -31.95 9.11
C GLY A 33 3.98 -32.12 10.59
N THR A 34 4.91 -33.00 10.93
CA THR A 34 5.36 -33.20 12.31
C THR A 34 6.88 -33.10 12.39
N GLY A 35 7.39 -32.53 13.49
CA GLY A 35 8.81 -32.50 13.78
C GLY A 35 9.49 -31.14 13.62
N ALA A 36 10.78 -31.11 13.94
CA ALA A 36 11.58 -29.87 13.99
C ALA A 36 11.75 -29.16 12.62
N GLY A 37 11.49 -29.85 11.51
CA GLY A 37 11.59 -29.28 10.16
C GLY A 37 10.49 -28.27 9.79
N ILE A 38 9.34 -28.31 10.47
CA ILE A 38 8.22 -27.38 10.17
C ILE A 38 8.57 -25.94 10.56
N VAL A 39 9.26 -25.75 11.68
CA VAL A 39 9.58 -24.43 12.21
C VAL A 39 10.39 -23.59 11.21
N PRO A 40 11.53 -24.07 10.65
CA PRO A 40 12.30 -23.28 9.69
C PRO A 40 11.53 -23.03 8.38
N ILE A 41 10.68 -23.96 7.94
CA ILE A 41 9.84 -23.76 6.75
C ILE A 41 8.80 -22.67 7.00
N ALA A 42 8.09 -22.71 8.15
CA ALA A 42 7.12 -21.69 8.51
C ALA A 42 7.76 -20.30 8.64
N VAL A 43 8.95 -20.23 9.23
CA VAL A 43 9.74 -18.98 9.32
C VAL A 43 10.11 -18.49 7.93
N GLY A 44 10.61 -19.35 7.06
CA GLY A 44 11.00 -18.98 5.68
C GLY A 44 9.83 -18.41 4.88
N ILE A 45 8.68 -19.09 4.88
CA ILE A 45 7.46 -18.64 4.19
C ILE A 45 7.00 -17.29 4.76
N SER A 46 6.99 -17.13 6.09
CA SER A 46 6.57 -15.90 6.74
C SER A 46 7.47 -14.71 6.39
N LEU A 47 8.78 -14.91 6.38
CA LEU A 47 9.74 -13.88 5.96
C LEU A 47 9.54 -13.49 4.50
N ILE A 48 9.40 -14.46 3.60
CA ILE A 48 9.15 -14.21 2.18
C ILE A 48 7.84 -13.44 1.99
N SER A 49 6.78 -13.79 2.72
CA SER A 49 5.48 -13.11 2.66
C SER A 49 5.56 -11.66 3.14
N VAL A 50 6.22 -11.39 4.26
CA VAL A 50 6.42 -10.02 4.78
C VAL A 50 7.26 -9.20 3.83
N TRP A 51 8.35 -9.75 3.30
CA TRP A 51 9.21 -9.09 2.31
C TRP A 51 8.45 -8.82 1.01
N GLY A 52 7.73 -9.81 0.51
CA GLY A 52 6.90 -9.67 -0.69
C GLY A 52 5.82 -8.59 -0.52
N SER A 53 5.15 -8.54 0.62
CA SER A 53 4.18 -7.49 0.95
C SER A 53 4.81 -6.11 1.01
N TYR A 54 5.99 -5.99 1.59
CA TYR A 54 6.70 -4.71 1.70
C TYR A 54 7.13 -4.15 0.33
N TYR A 55 7.71 -4.99 -0.53
CA TYR A 55 8.22 -4.56 -1.84
C TYR A 55 7.17 -4.57 -2.95
N GLY A 56 6.11 -5.36 -2.81
CA GLY A 56 5.06 -5.52 -3.81
C GLY A 56 3.77 -4.77 -3.49
N SER A 57 3.72 -3.99 -2.41
CA SER A 57 2.50 -3.32 -1.95
C SER A 57 1.86 -2.41 -2.99
N ASP A 58 2.66 -1.67 -3.76
CA ASP A 58 2.19 -0.79 -4.83
C ASP A 58 1.52 -1.59 -5.97
N LYS A 59 2.17 -2.67 -6.43
CA LYS A 59 1.61 -3.53 -7.48
C LYS A 59 0.35 -4.26 -7.03
N LEU A 60 0.34 -4.71 -5.78
CA LEU A 60 -0.81 -5.42 -5.24
C LEU A 60 -2.01 -4.50 -5.10
N VAL A 61 -1.82 -3.27 -4.61
CA VAL A 61 -2.89 -2.27 -4.54
C VAL A 61 -3.44 -1.96 -5.94
N LEU A 62 -2.58 -1.75 -6.95
CA LEU A 62 -3.02 -1.57 -8.33
C LEU A 62 -3.88 -2.74 -8.84
N THR A 63 -3.47 -3.97 -8.54
CA THR A 63 -4.21 -5.17 -8.97
C THR A 63 -5.54 -5.31 -8.24
N MET A 64 -5.57 -5.08 -6.93
CA MET A 64 -6.79 -5.21 -6.11
C MET A 64 -7.83 -4.13 -6.41
N THR A 65 -7.38 -2.91 -6.72
CA THR A 65 -8.27 -1.78 -7.03
C THR A 65 -8.60 -1.65 -8.51
N GLY A 66 -7.94 -2.42 -9.38
CA GLY A 66 -8.06 -2.25 -10.82
C GLY A 66 -7.49 -0.93 -11.32
N ALA A 67 -6.68 -0.24 -10.50
CA ALA A 67 -6.09 1.04 -10.85
C ALA A 67 -5.11 0.90 -12.02
N LYS A 68 -5.22 1.81 -12.98
CA LYS A 68 -4.33 1.89 -14.15
C LYS A 68 -3.38 3.06 -13.98
N LEU A 69 -2.08 2.81 -14.11
CA LEU A 69 -1.08 3.86 -14.16
C LEU A 69 -1.34 4.72 -15.40
N ILE A 70 -1.30 6.03 -15.21
CA ILE A 70 -1.43 7.02 -16.27
C ILE A 70 -0.14 7.82 -16.41
N GLN A 71 0.09 8.38 -17.59
CA GLN A 71 1.20 9.26 -17.91
C GLN A 71 0.72 10.70 -18.00
N GLU A 72 1.65 11.64 -17.99
CA GLU A 72 1.36 13.06 -18.11
C GLU A 72 0.54 13.39 -19.37
N SER A 73 0.81 12.69 -20.49
CA SER A 73 0.07 12.81 -21.73
C SER A 73 -1.42 12.45 -21.63
N ASP A 74 -1.79 11.60 -20.66
CA ASP A 74 -3.18 11.14 -20.49
C ASP A 74 -4.03 12.18 -19.76
N ASN A 75 -3.46 12.90 -18.79
CA ASN A 75 -4.12 13.98 -18.07
C ASN A 75 -3.12 15.07 -17.61
N PRO A 76 -2.68 15.96 -18.51
CA PRO A 76 -1.68 16.98 -18.19
C PRO A 76 -2.09 17.88 -17.01
N LYS A 77 -3.37 18.27 -16.92
CA LYS A 77 -3.87 19.15 -15.85
C LYS A 77 -3.72 18.53 -14.46
N LEU A 78 -3.96 17.22 -14.35
CA LEU A 78 -3.79 16.51 -13.08
C LEU A 78 -2.31 16.40 -12.71
N PHE A 79 -1.45 16.13 -13.69
CA PHE A 79 0.00 16.08 -13.47
C PHE A 79 0.58 17.43 -13.07
N ASP A 80 0.20 18.52 -13.73
CA ASP A 80 0.60 19.88 -13.36
C ASP A 80 0.22 20.20 -11.91
N LEU A 81 -1.00 19.87 -11.51
CA LEU A 81 -1.49 20.11 -10.15
C LEU A 81 -0.70 19.32 -9.10
N ILE A 82 -0.43 18.03 -9.35
CA ILE A 82 0.38 17.20 -8.46
C ILE A 82 1.82 17.72 -8.38
N GLN A 83 2.38 18.16 -9.52
CA GLN A 83 3.73 18.69 -9.58
C GLN A 83 3.86 20.00 -8.80
N GLU A 84 2.91 20.91 -8.89
CA GLU A 84 2.89 22.14 -8.07
C GLU A 84 2.98 21.80 -6.57
N ILE A 85 2.18 20.84 -6.12
CA ILE A 85 2.13 20.47 -4.69
C ILE A 85 3.41 19.75 -4.27
N THR A 86 3.95 18.88 -5.11
CA THR A 86 5.20 18.16 -4.80
C THR A 86 6.39 19.10 -4.72
N ILE A 87 6.48 20.09 -5.61
CA ILE A 87 7.50 21.14 -5.55
C ILE A 87 7.36 21.94 -4.26
N ALA A 88 6.14 22.39 -3.93
CA ALA A 88 5.88 23.18 -2.73
C ALA A 88 6.18 22.41 -1.43
N SER A 89 5.99 21.10 -1.41
CA SER A 89 6.22 20.24 -0.23
C SER A 89 7.61 19.61 -0.18
N GLY A 90 8.42 19.76 -1.22
CA GLY A 90 9.75 19.12 -1.33
C GLY A 90 9.69 17.60 -1.46
N LEU A 91 8.59 17.06 -1.95
CA LEU A 91 8.40 15.63 -2.18
C LEU A 91 8.73 15.26 -3.64
N PRO A 92 9.21 14.05 -3.89
CA PRO A 92 9.35 13.56 -5.26
C PRO A 92 7.96 13.34 -5.89
N MET A 93 7.90 13.46 -7.22
CA MET A 93 6.66 13.20 -7.98
C MET A 93 6.24 11.74 -7.80
N PRO A 94 5.03 11.44 -7.29
CA PRO A 94 4.52 10.08 -7.15
C PRO A 94 4.11 9.51 -8.51
N LYS A 95 3.97 8.19 -8.58
CA LYS A 95 3.24 7.56 -9.68
C LYS A 95 1.77 7.94 -9.57
N VAL A 96 1.11 8.17 -10.69
CA VAL A 96 -0.31 8.51 -10.74
C VAL A 96 -1.09 7.38 -11.37
N ALA A 97 -2.23 7.03 -10.75
CA ALA A 97 -3.12 6.00 -11.26
C ALA A 97 -4.58 6.46 -11.23
N VAL A 98 -5.40 5.87 -12.08
CA VAL A 98 -6.84 6.10 -12.12
C VAL A 98 -7.58 4.77 -11.95
N VAL A 99 -8.59 4.77 -11.11
CA VAL A 99 -9.55 3.68 -10.90
C VAL A 99 -10.86 4.07 -11.57
N ILE A 100 -11.41 3.17 -12.36
CA ILE A 100 -12.74 3.39 -12.97
C ILE A 100 -13.78 3.04 -11.90
N ASP A 101 -14.25 4.06 -11.20
CA ASP A 101 -15.27 3.97 -10.14
C ASP A 101 -15.98 5.32 -10.03
N ASP A 102 -17.31 5.31 -10.02
CA ASP A 102 -18.13 6.51 -9.91
C ASP A 102 -18.14 7.11 -8.48
N ALA A 103 -17.80 6.30 -7.47
CA ALA A 103 -17.66 6.79 -6.09
C ALA A 103 -16.44 7.71 -5.97
N PRO A 104 -16.62 8.98 -5.54
CA PRO A 104 -15.49 9.91 -5.42
C PRO A 104 -14.53 9.47 -4.31
N ASN A 105 -13.33 9.08 -4.69
CA ASN A 105 -12.29 8.65 -3.77
C ASN A 105 -10.88 8.94 -4.31
N ALA A 106 -9.94 9.17 -3.40
CA ALA A 106 -8.51 9.19 -3.68
C ALA A 106 -7.76 8.50 -2.55
N PHE A 107 -6.61 7.92 -2.85
CA PHE A 107 -5.75 7.33 -1.84
C PHE A 107 -4.29 7.34 -2.29
N ALA A 108 -3.39 7.41 -1.31
CA ALA A 108 -1.98 7.25 -1.54
C ALA A 108 -1.47 5.93 -0.94
N THR A 109 -0.49 5.33 -1.60
CA THR A 109 0.22 4.14 -1.13
C THR A 109 1.70 4.23 -1.48
N GLY A 110 2.49 3.33 -0.93
CA GLY A 110 3.93 3.27 -1.19
C GLY A 110 4.73 3.11 0.08
N ARG A 111 5.90 2.49 -0.04
CA ARG A 111 6.80 2.21 1.10
C ARG A 111 7.57 3.43 1.61
N ASN A 112 7.78 4.42 0.75
CA ASN A 112 8.48 5.67 1.03
C ASN A 112 8.11 6.72 -0.04
N PRO A 113 8.44 8.01 0.15
CA PRO A 113 8.12 9.06 -0.82
C PRO A 113 8.63 8.80 -2.25
N GLU A 114 9.82 8.18 -2.40
CA GLU A 114 10.42 7.88 -3.71
C GLU A 114 9.65 6.76 -4.47
N HIS A 115 8.84 5.99 -3.77
CA HIS A 115 8.02 4.90 -4.33
C HIS A 115 6.54 5.12 -4.04
N ALA A 116 6.14 6.38 -3.89
CA ALA A 116 4.75 6.73 -3.67
C ALA A 116 3.93 6.56 -4.96
N LEU A 117 2.67 6.17 -4.76
CA LEU A 117 1.65 6.11 -5.77
C LEU A 117 0.42 6.81 -5.21
N ILE A 118 -0.19 7.67 -6.00
CA ILE A 118 -1.48 8.29 -5.70
C ILE A 118 -2.49 7.85 -6.74
N ALA A 119 -3.65 7.40 -6.28
CA ALA A 119 -4.72 6.94 -7.14
C ALA A 119 -5.98 7.78 -6.93
N PHE A 120 -6.68 8.05 -8.02
CA PHE A 120 -7.93 8.80 -8.05
C PHE A 120 -8.99 7.95 -8.73
N THR A 121 -10.22 7.99 -8.25
CA THR A 121 -11.35 7.43 -9.00
C THR A 121 -11.79 8.40 -10.10
N THR A 122 -12.44 7.89 -11.13
CA THR A 122 -13.09 8.72 -12.15
C THR A 122 -14.10 9.66 -11.50
N GLY A 123 -14.86 9.18 -10.51
CA GLY A 123 -15.86 9.98 -9.82
C GLY A 123 -15.29 11.20 -9.10
N ILE A 124 -14.11 11.12 -8.45
CA ILE A 124 -13.53 12.30 -7.79
C ILE A 124 -13.03 13.32 -8.82
N LEU A 125 -12.48 12.85 -9.95
CA LEU A 125 -11.99 13.72 -11.02
C LEU A 125 -13.13 14.44 -11.75
N ASP A 126 -14.33 13.84 -11.77
CA ASP A 126 -15.50 14.43 -12.43
C ASP A 126 -16.23 15.45 -11.55
N VAL A 127 -16.23 15.26 -10.21
CA VAL A 127 -17.03 16.12 -9.30
C VAL A 127 -16.22 17.24 -8.65
N MET A 128 -14.89 17.12 -8.55
CA MET A 128 -14.06 18.14 -7.89
C MET A 128 -13.48 19.14 -8.86
N ASP A 129 -13.55 20.41 -8.49
CA ASP A 129 -12.81 21.46 -9.15
C ASP A 129 -11.31 21.42 -8.78
N ARG A 130 -10.52 22.27 -9.42
CA ARG A 130 -9.06 22.33 -9.24
C ARG A 130 -8.64 22.57 -7.79
N ASP A 131 -9.32 23.49 -7.11
CA ASP A 131 -8.95 23.90 -5.75
C ASP A 131 -9.32 22.81 -4.73
N GLN A 132 -10.47 22.16 -4.91
CA GLN A 132 -10.89 21.01 -4.12
C GLN A 132 -9.94 19.84 -4.30
N LEU A 133 -9.58 19.53 -5.55
CA LEU A 133 -8.65 18.44 -5.87
C LEU A 133 -7.24 18.74 -5.32
N GLN A 134 -6.81 20.00 -5.33
CA GLN A 134 -5.55 20.42 -4.71
C GLN A 134 -5.52 20.09 -3.22
N GLY A 135 -6.63 20.35 -2.50
CA GLY A 135 -6.75 20.00 -1.09
C GLY A 135 -6.63 18.50 -0.83
N VAL A 136 -7.28 17.67 -1.66
CA VAL A 136 -7.22 16.21 -1.57
C VAL A 136 -5.80 15.71 -1.84
N ILE A 137 -5.16 16.19 -2.91
CA ILE A 137 -3.78 15.81 -3.27
C ILE A 137 -2.81 16.17 -2.13
N ALA A 138 -2.94 17.39 -1.59
CA ALA A 138 -2.09 17.83 -0.47
C ALA A 138 -2.28 16.95 0.77
N HIS A 139 -3.51 16.53 1.06
CA HIS A 139 -3.82 15.61 2.14
C HIS A 139 -3.17 14.24 1.95
N GLU A 140 -3.32 13.65 0.78
CA GLU A 140 -2.73 12.35 0.45
C GLU A 140 -1.19 12.38 0.46
N LEU A 141 -0.60 13.44 -0.08
CA LEU A 141 0.85 13.62 -0.05
C LEU A 141 1.39 13.86 1.37
N ALA A 142 0.60 14.43 2.27
CA ALA A 142 0.98 14.53 3.69
C ALA A 142 1.09 13.14 4.35
N HIS A 143 0.22 12.18 4.00
CA HIS A 143 0.35 10.79 4.44
C HIS A 143 1.62 10.13 3.90
N VAL A 144 1.95 10.37 2.63
CA VAL A 144 3.22 9.91 2.02
C VAL A 144 4.42 10.47 2.78
N ALA A 145 4.44 11.78 3.04
CA ALA A 145 5.51 12.46 3.77
C ALA A 145 5.69 11.90 5.20
N ASN A 146 4.60 11.58 5.87
CA ASN A 146 4.59 11.01 7.22
C ASN A 146 4.86 9.50 7.26
N ARG A 147 4.92 8.83 6.09
CA ARG A 147 5.09 7.37 5.94
C ARG A 147 3.98 6.56 6.61
N ASP A 148 2.77 7.07 6.64
CA ASP A 148 1.61 6.40 7.21
C ASP A 148 1.02 5.38 6.23
N THR A 149 1.17 5.61 4.94
CA THR A 149 0.66 4.79 3.83
C THR A 149 1.21 3.36 3.84
N LEU A 150 2.46 3.16 4.29
CA LEU A 150 3.08 1.86 4.39
C LEU A 150 2.32 0.93 5.35
N VAL A 151 1.89 1.44 6.49
CA VAL A 151 1.18 0.66 7.51
C VAL A 151 -0.12 0.11 6.96
N SER A 152 -0.90 0.96 6.29
CA SER A 152 -2.19 0.58 5.69
C SER A 152 -2.00 -0.43 4.55
N ALA A 153 -1.01 -0.22 3.68
CA ALA A 153 -0.73 -1.12 2.57
C ALA A 153 -0.29 -2.51 3.07
N VAL A 154 0.62 -2.58 4.03
CA VAL A 154 1.08 -3.87 4.60
C VAL A 154 -0.06 -4.57 5.33
N ALA A 155 -0.89 -3.85 6.09
CA ALA A 155 -2.05 -4.44 6.76
C ALA A 155 -3.03 -5.06 5.77
N ALA A 156 -3.39 -4.33 4.71
CA ALA A 156 -4.31 -4.81 3.67
C ALA A 156 -3.77 -6.05 2.95
N THR A 157 -2.49 -6.04 2.57
CA THR A 157 -1.85 -7.16 1.85
C THR A 157 -1.76 -8.41 2.71
N THR A 158 -1.44 -8.27 3.99
CA THR A 158 -1.35 -9.42 4.91
C THR A 158 -2.73 -9.99 5.22
N ALA A 159 -3.74 -9.15 5.44
CA ALA A 159 -5.12 -9.59 5.63
C ALA A 159 -5.62 -10.36 4.38
N GLY A 160 -5.33 -9.87 3.18
CA GLY A 160 -5.65 -10.56 1.93
C GLY A 160 -4.97 -11.92 1.79
N ALA A 161 -3.68 -12.02 2.17
CA ALA A 161 -2.94 -13.27 2.16
C ALA A 161 -3.52 -14.29 3.16
N ILE A 162 -3.89 -13.84 4.36
CA ILE A 162 -4.52 -14.71 5.38
C ILE A 162 -5.87 -15.22 4.91
N LEU A 163 -6.72 -14.34 4.34
CA LEU A 163 -8.03 -14.72 3.81
C LEU A 163 -7.88 -15.72 2.66
N SER A 164 -6.90 -15.55 1.78
CA SER A 164 -6.60 -16.50 0.70
C SER A 164 -6.21 -17.87 1.22
N LEU A 165 -5.47 -17.95 2.33
CA LEU A 165 -5.07 -19.22 2.97
C LEU A 165 -6.24 -19.92 3.67
N ILE A 166 -7.24 -19.18 4.15
CA ILE A 166 -8.43 -19.75 4.83
C ILE A 166 -9.44 -20.29 3.80
N HIS A 167 -9.42 -19.79 2.56
CA HIS A 167 -10.36 -20.19 1.50
C HIS A 167 -9.86 -21.37 0.62
N ILE A 168 -8.70 -21.94 0.94
CA ILE A 168 -8.19 -23.20 0.35
C ILE A 168 -8.65 -24.38 1.21
#